data_55c3416d8f3af3468ab1766bd0b5bac8
#
_entry.id   55c3416d8f3af3468ab1766bd0b5bac8
#
_cell.length_a   1.000
_cell.length_b   1.000
_cell.length_c   1.000
_cell.angle_alpha   90.00
_cell.angle_beta   90.00
_cell.angle_gamma   90.00
#
_symmetry.space_group_name_H-M   'P 1'
#
loop_
_entity.id
_entity.type
_entity.pdbx_description
1 polymer ?
#
loop_
_entity_poly.entity_id
_entity_poly.type
_entity_poly.pdbx_seq_one_letter_code
_entity_poly.pdbx_strand_id
1 'polypeptide(L)'
;TVIVRDANSSGVLSAKAVADTQLLIGDGTGFTAATLSGDVSMANTGAVTIANDAVETAMIADNQVTAAKLFDLAQGSILYGNASAATAELTKGSANTVLTSDGTDISWAAAGGGGLVEYDIWALSSDGSDTTEVALDTNLIRWSPSIDSENAFEKIGTGMSKSSGNFTFPSTGKYEVIAQAAFSGQSGGNDQVFCIIHHTVNSTSATVARGAAYRQGSSETSVMAGPVLLDIRDTSDTVQFEIESHDAYGGVVKGNATILYTFIAFKKIGDT
;
A
#
# COMPACT_ATOMS: atom_id res chain seq x y z
N THR A 1 29.64 29.93 61.06
CA THR A 1 28.73 30.13 62.20
C THR A 1 27.86 31.36 61.91
N VAL A 2 26.55 31.21 62.08
CA VAL A 2 25.55 32.27 61.97
C VAL A 2 25.04 32.59 63.36
N ILE A 3 24.86 33.86 63.70
CA ILE A 3 24.30 34.26 64.98
C ILE A 3 22.80 34.43 64.77
N VAL A 4 22.02 33.64 65.47
CA VAL A 4 20.57 33.63 65.34
C VAL A 4 19.91 33.77 66.74
N ARG A 5 18.67 34.24 66.72
CA ARG A 5 17.81 34.07 67.89
C ARG A 5 17.13 32.71 67.82
N ASP A 6 17.57 31.79 68.63
CA ASP A 6 17.13 30.39 68.61
C ASP A 6 15.90 30.20 69.54
N ALA A 7 14.98 31.15 69.47
CA ALA A 7 13.71 31.12 70.17
C ALA A 7 12.71 32.14 69.57
N ASN A 8 11.44 31.77 69.55
CA ASN A 8 10.36 32.64 69.00
C ASN A 8 10.00 33.84 69.85
N SER A 9 10.58 33.94 70.97
CA SER A 9 10.37 35.04 71.90
C SER A 9 11.66 35.78 72.28
N SER A 10 11.66 36.71 73.23
CA SER A 10 12.87 37.37 73.66
C SER A 10 13.91 36.39 74.23
N GLY A 11 14.89 36.03 73.44
CA GLY A 11 15.98 35.11 73.78
C GLY A 11 17.35 35.70 73.49
N VAL A 12 18.40 35.18 74.07
CA VAL A 12 19.81 35.52 73.80
C VAL A 12 20.16 35.08 72.41
N LEU A 13 20.98 35.88 71.75
CA LEU A 13 21.56 35.45 70.48
C LEU A 13 22.54 34.28 70.74
N SER A 14 22.39 33.23 69.96
CA SER A 14 23.27 32.03 69.97
C SER A 14 23.99 31.81 68.64
N ALA A 15 25.16 31.24 68.73
CA ALA A 15 25.91 30.87 67.56
C ALA A 15 25.43 29.52 67.05
N LYS A 16 24.90 29.43 65.80
CA LYS A 16 24.52 28.21 65.14
C LYS A 16 25.57 27.82 64.09
N ALA A 17 26.13 26.64 64.20
CA ALA A 17 27.00 26.11 63.16
C ALA A 17 26.13 25.60 62.01
N VAL A 18 26.50 25.97 60.83
CA VAL A 18 25.94 25.43 59.61
C VAL A 18 27.08 24.79 58.82
N ALA A 19 27.03 23.51 58.62
CA ALA A 19 28.01 22.76 57.81
C ALA A 19 27.76 22.96 56.29
N ASP A 20 28.68 22.48 55.50
CA ASP A 20 28.53 22.45 54.02
C ASP A 20 27.23 21.75 53.64
N THR A 21 26.57 22.26 52.64
CA THR A 21 25.29 21.75 52.10
C THR A 21 24.05 21.90 53.05
N GLN A 22 24.22 22.54 54.21
CA GLN A 22 23.12 22.78 55.12
C GLN A 22 22.47 24.15 54.90
N LEU A 23 21.18 24.16 55.09
CA LEU A 23 20.36 25.37 55.19
C LEU A 23 19.94 25.59 56.63
N LEU A 24 19.75 26.81 57.02
CA LEU A 24 19.18 27.15 58.31
C LEU A 24 17.66 27.27 58.14
N ILE A 25 16.92 26.35 58.72
CA ILE A 25 15.46 26.21 58.58
C ILE A 25 14.78 26.59 59.87
N GLY A 26 13.72 27.39 59.80
CA GLY A 26 12.86 27.64 60.96
C GLY A 26 12.11 26.38 61.37
N ASP A 27 12.20 26.00 62.65
CA ASP A 27 11.60 24.76 63.19
C ASP A 27 10.36 25.04 64.05
N GLY A 28 9.84 26.25 64.04
CA GLY A 28 8.68 26.68 64.87
C GLY A 28 9.07 27.20 66.22
N THR A 29 10.26 26.88 66.74
CA THR A 29 10.81 27.37 68.00
C THR A 29 12.08 28.18 67.83
N GLY A 30 12.78 28.01 66.76
CA GLY A 30 14.03 28.65 66.37
C GLY A 30 14.50 28.24 65.01
N PHE A 31 15.76 27.87 64.89
CA PHE A 31 16.37 27.45 63.62
C PHE A 31 17.15 26.17 63.77
N THR A 32 16.97 25.27 62.82
CA THR A 32 17.74 24.03 62.73
C THR A 32 18.58 24.06 61.41
N ALA A 33 19.84 23.66 61.52
CA ALA A 33 20.69 23.45 60.36
C ALA A 33 20.39 22.06 59.78
N ALA A 34 19.86 21.97 58.57
CA ALA A 34 19.50 20.72 57.93
C ALA A 34 19.96 20.69 56.48
N THR A 35 20.32 19.50 56.01
CA THR A 35 20.60 19.26 54.59
C THR A 35 19.33 19.01 53.80
N LEU A 36 19.22 19.53 52.59
CA LEU A 36 18.19 19.10 51.69
C LEU A 36 18.31 17.60 51.44
N SER A 37 17.24 16.84 51.54
CA SER A 37 17.23 15.40 51.34
C SER A 37 15.93 14.95 50.70
N GLY A 38 15.89 13.71 50.22
CA GLY A 38 14.78 13.19 49.44
C GLY A 38 14.94 13.49 47.96
N ASP A 39 13.93 14.12 47.39
CA ASP A 39 13.86 14.41 45.95
C ASP A 39 14.83 15.50 45.47
N VAL A 40 15.46 16.20 46.42
CA VAL A 40 16.36 17.32 46.13
C VAL A 40 17.60 17.25 46.98
N SER A 41 18.76 17.55 46.39
CA SER A 41 20.02 17.73 47.11
C SER A 41 20.64 19.06 46.71
N MET A 42 21.51 19.61 47.58
CA MET A 42 22.21 20.86 47.34
C MET A 42 23.71 20.69 47.55
N ALA A 43 24.52 21.19 46.63
CA ALA A 43 25.96 21.28 46.79
C ALA A 43 26.36 22.52 47.61
N ASN A 44 27.56 22.58 48.17
CA ASN A 44 28.08 23.73 48.91
C ASN A 44 28.23 25.02 48.08
N THR A 45 28.13 24.92 46.76
CA THR A 45 28.12 26.03 45.80
C THR A 45 26.69 26.64 45.68
N GLY A 46 25.67 26.05 46.32
CA GLY A 46 24.27 26.44 46.16
C GLY A 46 23.58 25.79 44.95
N ALA A 47 24.28 24.94 44.16
CA ALA A 47 23.66 24.22 43.06
C ALA A 47 22.70 23.16 43.63
N VAL A 48 21.48 23.15 43.12
CA VAL A 48 20.42 22.20 43.50
C VAL A 48 20.26 21.15 42.44
N THR A 49 20.21 19.90 42.83
CA THR A 49 19.95 18.75 41.92
C THR A 49 18.63 18.09 42.34
N ILE A 50 17.75 17.88 41.39
CA ILE A 50 16.55 17.07 41.54
C ILE A 50 16.97 15.60 41.29
N ALA A 51 16.64 14.67 42.16
CA ALA A 51 16.96 13.26 42.00
C ALA A 51 16.25 12.67 40.76
N ASN A 52 16.82 11.58 40.26
CA ASN A 52 16.14 10.83 39.19
C ASN A 52 14.77 10.35 39.71
N ASP A 53 13.78 10.37 38.83
CA ASP A 53 12.40 9.94 39.09
C ASP A 53 11.66 10.77 40.16
N ALA A 54 12.25 11.89 40.64
CA ALA A 54 11.64 12.77 41.63
C ALA A 54 10.49 13.65 41.10
N VAL A 55 10.42 13.83 39.77
CA VAL A 55 9.32 14.61 39.15
C VAL A 55 8.23 13.65 38.71
N GLU A 56 7.20 13.53 39.51
CA GLU A 56 6.03 12.71 39.21
C GLU A 56 5.02 13.42 38.31
N THR A 57 4.13 12.64 37.67
CA THR A 57 3.10 13.15 36.74
C THR A 57 2.25 14.26 37.36
N ALA A 58 1.89 14.13 38.68
CA ALA A 58 1.09 15.12 39.40
C ALA A 58 1.81 16.46 39.61
N MET A 59 3.14 16.50 39.48
CA MET A 59 3.96 17.70 39.62
C MET A 59 4.04 18.50 38.33
N ILE A 60 3.63 17.93 37.21
CA ILE A 60 3.59 18.58 35.89
C ILE A 60 2.12 18.91 35.61
N ALA A 61 1.75 20.17 35.69
CA ALA A 61 0.38 20.60 35.35
C ALA A 61 0.14 20.39 33.83
N ASP A 62 -1.13 20.26 33.47
CA ASP A 62 -1.53 20.09 32.07
C ASP A 62 -0.95 21.19 31.17
N ASN A 63 -0.50 20.80 29.98
CA ASN A 63 0.08 21.69 28.97
C ASN A 63 1.43 22.37 29.36
N GLN A 64 2.07 21.96 30.44
CA GLN A 64 3.37 22.55 30.84
C GLN A 64 4.55 21.96 30.06
N VAL A 65 4.44 20.71 29.56
CA VAL A 65 5.40 20.14 28.61
C VAL A 65 4.97 20.50 27.20
N THR A 66 5.41 21.63 26.73
CA THR A 66 5.18 22.08 25.34
C THR A 66 6.20 21.46 24.38
N ALA A 67 5.97 21.55 23.08
CA ALA A 67 6.93 21.09 22.06
C ALA A 67 8.36 21.64 22.27
N ALA A 68 8.47 22.89 22.75
CA ALA A 68 9.76 23.51 23.06
C ALA A 68 10.48 22.92 24.31
N LYS A 69 9.80 22.07 25.08
CA LYS A 69 10.37 21.36 26.25
C LYS A 69 10.78 19.91 25.92
N LEU A 70 10.32 19.42 24.78
CA LEU A 70 10.80 18.18 24.19
C LEU A 70 12.12 18.47 23.44
N PHE A 71 12.87 17.42 23.08
CA PHE A 71 14.02 17.63 22.22
C PHE A 71 13.59 18.20 20.84
N ASP A 72 14.48 18.89 20.17
CA ASP A 72 14.21 19.49 18.86
C ASP A 72 13.83 18.42 17.85
N LEU A 73 12.59 18.46 17.40
CA LEU A 73 12.10 17.59 16.31
C LEU A 73 12.32 18.29 14.98
N ALA A 74 12.90 17.59 14.02
CA ALA A 74 12.97 18.08 12.66
C ALA A 74 11.57 18.26 12.07
N GLN A 75 11.38 19.23 11.19
CA GLN A 75 10.08 19.50 10.58
C GLN A 75 9.50 18.25 9.89
N GLY A 76 8.31 17.85 10.29
CA GLY A 76 7.59 16.69 9.75
C GLY A 76 8.00 15.35 10.35
N SER A 77 8.85 15.34 11.37
CA SER A 77 9.18 14.13 12.12
C SER A 77 8.07 13.74 13.11
N ILE A 78 8.05 12.47 13.49
CA ILE A 78 7.09 11.88 14.42
C ILE A 78 7.86 11.24 15.58
N LEU A 79 7.38 11.43 16.82
CA LEU A 79 7.84 10.67 17.97
C LEU A 79 7.13 9.32 18.02
N TYR A 80 7.88 8.25 18.23
CA TYR A 80 7.34 6.90 18.36
C TYR A 80 8.09 6.08 19.40
N GLY A 81 7.49 4.99 19.90
CA GLY A 81 8.17 4.00 20.72
C GLY A 81 8.91 3.01 19.83
N ASN A 82 10.22 2.87 20.00
CA ASN A 82 11.03 1.91 19.27
C ASN A 82 10.97 0.50 19.88
N ALA A 83 11.66 -0.47 19.30
CA ALA A 83 11.71 -1.86 19.75
C ALA A 83 12.17 -2.04 21.22
N SER A 84 12.85 -1.06 21.80
CA SER A 84 13.27 -1.02 23.21
C SER A 84 12.26 -0.31 24.12
N ALA A 85 11.08 0.01 23.63
CA ALA A 85 10.06 0.82 24.29
C ALA A 85 10.54 2.25 24.67
N ALA A 86 11.62 2.70 24.05
CA ALA A 86 12.14 4.05 24.24
C ALA A 86 11.54 5.01 23.19
N THR A 87 11.36 6.27 23.58
CA THR A 87 10.94 7.33 22.65
C THR A 87 12.05 7.58 21.65
N ALA A 88 11.70 7.53 20.36
CA ALA A 88 12.60 7.79 19.23
C ALA A 88 11.94 8.74 18.23
N GLU A 89 12.75 9.37 17.39
CA GLU A 89 12.29 10.21 16.30
C GLU A 89 12.27 9.40 15.00
N LEU A 90 11.13 9.37 14.33
CA LEU A 90 11.01 8.97 12.94
C LEU A 90 11.07 10.24 12.08
N THR A 91 12.18 10.47 11.40
CA THR A 91 12.33 11.61 10.49
C THR A 91 11.33 11.52 9.35
N LYS A 92 10.91 12.67 8.81
CA LYS A 92 9.96 12.71 7.69
C LYS A 92 10.41 11.85 6.52
N GLY A 93 9.47 11.18 5.88
CA GLY A 93 9.72 10.43 4.65
C GLY A 93 10.05 11.32 3.45
N SER A 94 10.54 10.69 2.40
CA SER A 94 10.70 11.32 1.09
C SER A 94 9.35 11.71 0.49
N ALA A 95 9.34 12.52 -0.56
CA ALA A 95 8.12 12.81 -1.30
C ALA A 95 7.46 11.50 -1.79
N ASN A 96 6.12 11.46 -1.76
CA ASN A 96 5.31 10.31 -2.17
C ASN A 96 5.53 9.03 -1.33
N THR A 97 5.95 9.17 -0.07
CA THR A 97 5.93 8.07 0.89
C THR A 97 4.74 8.20 1.84
N VAL A 98 4.29 7.06 2.36
CA VAL A 98 3.25 6.93 3.39
C VAL A 98 3.82 6.22 4.61
N LEU A 99 3.29 6.56 5.78
CA LEU A 99 3.63 5.84 6.99
C LEU A 99 2.96 4.45 6.96
N THR A 100 3.77 3.42 7.09
CA THR A 100 3.33 2.01 7.07
C THR A 100 3.75 1.31 8.35
N SER A 101 3.06 0.22 8.67
CA SER A 101 3.46 -0.71 9.72
C SER A 101 3.59 -2.10 9.11
N ASP A 102 4.64 -2.82 9.47
CA ASP A 102 4.85 -4.23 9.14
C ASP A 102 4.33 -5.20 10.23
N GLY A 103 3.63 -4.65 11.23
CA GLY A 103 3.14 -5.37 12.41
C GLY A 103 4.14 -5.41 13.57
N THR A 104 5.36 -4.95 13.37
CA THR A 104 6.41 -4.87 14.40
C THR A 104 6.85 -3.42 14.61
N ASP A 105 7.03 -2.67 13.54
CA ASP A 105 7.52 -1.30 13.57
C ASP A 105 6.78 -0.42 12.56
N ILE A 106 7.04 0.88 12.62
CA ILE A 106 6.54 1.86 11.65
C ILE A 106 7.69 2.41 10.81
N SER A 107 7.44 2.61 9.53
CA SER A 107 8.42 3.14 8.59
C SER A 107 7.75 3.91 7.45
N TRP A 108 8.53 4.71 6.74
CA TRP A 108 8.07 5.34 5.51
C TRP A 108 8.32 4.40 4.32
N ALA A 109 7.26 3.99 3.66
CA ALA A 109 7.32 3.23 2.42
C ALA A 109 6.81 4.07 1.24
N ALA A 110 7.19 3.70 0.03
CA ALA A 110 6.57 4.29 -1.15
C ALA A 110 5.05 4.17 -1.01
N ALA A 111 4.33 5.25 -1.29
CA ALA A 111 2.88 5.15 -1.41
C ALA A 111 2.63 4.03 -2.42
N GLY A 112 2.10 2.91 -1.94
CA GLY A 112 1.61 1.88 -2.85
C GLY A 112 0.68 2.61 -3.79
N GLY A 113 1.09 2.74 -5.04
CA GLY A 113 0.29 3.46 -6.01
C GLY A 113 -1.11 2.84 -5.97
N GLY A 114 -2.11 3.59 -5.49
CA GLY A 114 -3.52 3.22 -5.66
C GLY A 114 -3.89 3.24 -7.15
N GLY A 115 -2.88 3.17 -8.01
CA GLY A 115 -2.95 3.04 -9.44
C GLY A 115 -2.99 1.58 -9.87
N LEU A 116 -3.38 1.40 -11.08
CA LEU A 116 -3.39 0.12 -11.77
C LEU A 116 -1.96 -0.43 -11.82
N VAL A 117 -1.70 -1.55 -11.13
CA VAL A 117 -0.35 -2.15 -11.01
C VAL A 117 -0.02 -3.13 -12.15
N GLU A 118 -1.06 -3.75 -12.72
CA GLU A 118 -0.97 -4.62 -13.88
C GLU A 118 -2.15 -4.36 -14.79
N TYR A 119 -1.88 -4.04 -16.05
CA TYR A 119 -2.85 -3.96 -17.13
C TYR A 119 -2.22 -4.35 -18.43
N ASP A 120 -2.81 -5.31 -19.13
CA ASP A 120 -2.26 -5.84 -20.38
C ASP A 120 -3.40 -6.17 -21.34
N ILE A 121 -3.25 -5.79 -22.60
CA ILE A 121 -4.20 -6.09 -23.66
C ILE A 121 -3.48 -6.87 -24.75
N TRP A 122 -4.12 -7.94 -25.19
CA TRP A 122 -3.71 -8.72 -26.34
C TRP A 122 -4.80 -8.71 -27.38
N ALA A 123 -4.46 -8.39 -28.61
CA ALA A 123 -5.40 -8.23 -29.69
C ALA A 123 -4.99 -9.02 -30.93
N LEU A 124 -5.97 -9.47 -31.68
CA LEU A 124 -5.75 -10.10 -32.97
C LEU A 124 -5.28 -9.04 -33.97
N SER A 125 -4.06 -9.18 -34.47
CA SER A 125 -3.41 -8.18 -35.33
C SER A 125 -3.84 -8.21 -36.79
N SER A 126 -4.46 -9.31 -37.23
CA SER A 126 -5.00 -9.49 -38.58
C SER A 126 -6.21 -10.40 -38.54
N ASP A 127 -7.04 -10.30 -39.56
CA ASP A 127 -8.22 -11.16 -39.70
C ASP A 127 -7.84 -12.65 -39.68
N GLY A 128 -8.62 -13.46 -38.96
CA GLY A 128 -8.53 -14.92 -38.90
C GLY A 128 -9.79 -15.58 -39.43
N SER A 129 -9.73 -16.90 -39.70
CA SER A 129 -10.93 -17.66 -40.01
C SER A 129 -11.75 -17.91 -38.75
N ASP A 130 -13.06 -17.75 -38.81
CA ASP A 130 -13.94 -18.29 -37.79
C ASP A 130 -14.13 -19.79 -38.09
N THR A 131 -13.64 -20.61 -37.19
CA THR A 131 -13.83 -22.06 -37.23
C THR A 131 -14.60 -22.50 -36.01
N THR A 132 -15.12 -23.70 -36.02
CA THR A 132 -15.77 -24.30 -34.87
C THR A 132 -14.79 -24.42 -33.73
N GLU A 133 -14.74 -23.67 -32.74
CA GLU A 133 -13.91 -23.74 -31.53
C GLU A 133 -12.39 -23.61 -31.76
N VAL A 134 -11.86 -22.42 -31.58
CA VAL A 134 -10.43 -22.10 -31.72
C VAL A 134 -9.91 -21.27 -30.58
N ALA A 135 -8.93 -21.81 -29.85
CA ALA A 135 -8.12 -21.00 -28.97
C ALA A 135 -7.28 -20.02 -29.78
N LEU A 136 -7.44 -18.74 -29.51
CA LEU A 136 -6.70 -17.71 -30.22
C LEU A 136 -5.24 -17.69 -29.76
N ASP A 137 -4.33 -18.00 -30.65
CA ASP A 137 -2.88 -17.95 -30.43
C ASP A 137 -2.15 -17.22 -31.55
N THR A 138 -2.34 -17.69 -32.80
CA THR A 138 -1.71 -17.09 -33.96
C THR A 138 -2.25 -15.68 -34.19
N ASN A 139 -1.33 -14.73 -34.45
CA ASN A 139 -1.63 -13.30 -34.63
C ASN A 139 -2.26 -12.59 -33.40
N LEU A 140 -2.41 -13.26 -32.26
CA LEU A 140 -2.77 -12.63 -31.02
C LEU A 140 -1.51 -12.06 -30.36
N ILE A 141 -1.31 -10.76 -30.53
CA ILE A 141 -0.13 -10.02 -30.08
C ILE A 141 -0.49 -9.06 -28.94
N ARG A 142 0.51 -8.72 -28.13
CA ARG A 142 0.33 -7.62 -27.15
C ARG A 142 0.01 -6.35 -27.93
N TRP A 143 -1.12 -5.75 -27.60
CA TRP A 143 -1.61 -4.57 -28.28
C TRP A 143 -0.82 -3.34 -27.86
N SER A 144 -0.13 -2.74 -28.81
CA SER A 144 0.68 -1.53 -28.61
C SER A 144 0.55 -0.66 -29.84
N PRO A 145 -0.60 0.01 -30.04
CA PRO A 145 -0.81 0.85 -31.20
C PRO A 145 0.06 2.10 -31.06
N SER A 146 0.94 2.32 -32.00
CA SER A 146 1.69 3.56 -32.14
C SER A 146 0.87 4.53 -32.98
N ILE A 147 0.22 5.50 -32.32
CA ILE A 147 -0.43 6.62 -33.02
C ILE A 147 0.61 7.68 -33.32
N ASP A 148 1.54 7.89 -32.43
CA ASP A 148 2.80 8.61 -32.58
C ASP A 148 3.80 8.08 -31.54
N SER A 149 5.05 8.53 -31.59
CA SER A 149 6.11 8.06 -30.68
C SER A 149 5.90 8.44 -29.19
N GLU A 150 4.93 9.26 -28.87
CA GLU A 150 4.70 9.81 -27.54
C GLU A 150 3.40 9.29 -26.88
N ASN A 151 2.48 8.71 -27.65
CA ASN A 151 1.14 8.31 -27.20
C ASN A 151 0.82 6.83 -27.47
N ALA A 152 1.83 5.95 -27.52
CA ALA A 152 1.60 4.52 -27.62
C ALA A 152 1.03 4.00 -26.30
N PHE A 153 -0.06 3.23 -26.35
CA PHE A 153 -0.50 2.45 -25.21
C PHE A 153 0.55 1.34 -24.95
N GLU A 154 1.07 1.30 -23.75
CA GLU A 154 1.91 0.20 -23.31
C GLU A 154 1.22 -0.53 -22.14
N LYS A 155 1.60 -1.79 -21.93
CA LYS A 155 1.17 -2.50 -20.73
C LYS A 155 1.62 -1.74 -19.47
N ILE A 156 0.86 -1.84 -18.40
CA ILE A 156 1.25 -1.39 -17.06
C ILE A 156 1.79 -2.62 -16.32
N GLY A 157 2.92 -2.47 -15.65
CA GLY A 157 3.56 -3.55 -14.90
C GLY A 157 4.31 -4.55 -15.78
N THR A 158 4.43 -5.79 -15.33
CA THR A 158 5.15 -6.87 -16.04
C THR A 158 4.37 -7.37 -17.25
N GLY A 159 3.05 -7.40 -17.14
CA GLY A 159 2.14 -7.95 -18.16
C GLY A 159 2.08 -9.46 -18.16
N MET A 160 1.10 -10.02 -18.87
CA MET A 160 0.91 -11.46 -19.05
C MET A 160 2.01 -12.05 -19.93
N SER A 161 2.37 -13.32 -19.71
CA SER A 161 3.12 -14.12 -20.68
C SER A 161 2.15 -15.00 -21.46
N LYS A 162 2.41 -15.24 -22.75
CA LYS A 162 1.58 -16.10 -23.60
C LYS A 162 2.42 -17.22 -24.23
N SER A 163 1.92 -18.43 -24.15
CA SER A 163 2.49 -19.60 -24.82
C SER A 163 1.37 -20.53 -25.27
N SER A 164 1.34 -20.87 -26.55
CA SER A 164 0.32 -21.76 -27.15
C SER A 164 -1.11 -21.37 -26.78
N GLY A 165 -1.44 -20.09 -26.88
CA GLY A 165 -2.77 -19.55 -26.57
C GLY A 165 -3.09 -19.42 -25.06
N ASN A 166 -2.22 -19.89 -24.18
CA ASN A 166 -2.39 -19.77 -22.73
C ASN A 166 -1.65 -18.54 -22.18
N PHE A 167 -2.35 -17.74 -21.39
CA PHE A 167 -1.81 -16.62 -20.66
C PHE A 167 -1.49 -17.01 -19.24
N THR A 168 -0.28 -16.68 -18.78
CA THR A 168 0.15 -16.84 -17.38
C THR A 168 0.30 -15.49 -16.71
N PHE A 169 0.03 -15.45 -15.41
CA PHE A 169 0.01 -14.23 -14.61
C PHE A 169 1.39 -13.89 -14.05
N PRO A 170 1.81 -12.61 -14.03
CA PRO A 170 3.12 -12.20 -13.51
C PRO A 170 3.19 -12.28 -11.97
N SER A 171 2.05 -12.26 -11.29
CA SER A 171 1.96 -12.34 -9.82
C SER A 171 0.59 -12.89 -9.40
N THR A 172 0.50 -13.38 -8.18
CA THR A 172 -0.79 -13.71 -7.55
C THR A 172 -1.61 -12.44 -7.32
N GLY A 173 -2.92 -12.58 -7.15
CA GLY A 173 -3.83 -11.46 -6.93
C GLY A 173 -5.18 -11.63 -7.58
N LYS A 174 -6.02 -10.62 -7.44
CA LYS A 174 -7.35 -10.58 -8.05
C LYS A 174 -7.29 -9.85 -9.38
N TYR A 175 -7.69 -10.55 -10.43
CA TYR A 175 -7.65 -10.04 -11.80
C TYR A 175 -9.05 -9.96 -12.39
N GLU A 176 -9.38 -8.80 -12.94
CA GLU A 176 -10.50 -8.66 -13.85
C GLU A 176 -10.04 -9.03 -15.26
N VAL A 177 -10.75 -9.95 -15.90
CA VAL A 177 -10.48 -10.40 -17.26
C VAL A 177 -11.72 -10.17 -18.12
N ILE A 178 -11.53 -9.58 -19.29
CA ILE A 178 -12.56 -9.33 -20.27
C ILE A 178 -12.05 -9.67 -21.66
N ALA A 179 -12.89 -10.27 -22.50
CA ALA A 179 -12.59 -10.54 -23.88
C ALA A 179 -13.71 -10.07 -24.80
N GLN A 180 -13.35 -9.68 -25.99
CA GLN A 180 -14.27 -9.36 -27.10
C GLN A 180 -13.81 -10.05 -28.37
N ALA A 181 -14.75 -10.59 -29.10
CA ALA A 181 -14.52 -11.08 -30.45
C ALA A 181 -15.48 -10.38 -31.43
N ALA A 182 -14.95 -9.91 -32.54
CA ALA A 182 -15.72 -9.32 -33.62
C ALA A 182 -15.68 -10.24 -34.84
N PHE A 183 -16.81 -10.45 -35.47
CA PHE A 183 -17.03 -11.38 -36.57
C PHE A 183 -17.63 -10.65 -37.78
N SER A 184 -17.24 -11.05 -38.98
CA SER A 184 -17.81 -10.52 -40.22
C SER A 184 -17.74 -11.54 -41.36
N GLY A 185 -18.35 -11.22 -42.50
CA GLY A 185 -18.04 -11.89 -43.78
C GLY A 185 -18.62 -13.29 -43.99
N GLN A 186 -19.79 -13.61 -43.47
CA GLN A 186 -20.45 -14.89 -43.71
C GLN A 186 -21.16 -14.93 -45.07
N SER A 187 -21.08 -16.08 -45.78
CA SER A 187 -21.79 -16.30 -47.02
C SER A 187 -23.07 -17.14 -46.87
N GLY A 188 -24.12 -16.54 -46.28
CA GLY A 188 -25.46 -17.12 -46.14
C GLY A 188 -25.77 -17.65 -44.71
N GLY A 189 -27.06 -17.77 -44.43
CA GLY A 189 -27.55 -18.30 -43.13
C GLY A 189 -27.41 -17.36 -41.93
N ASN A 190 -27.88 -17.83 -40.80
CA ASN A 190 -27.68 -17.22 -39.48
C ASN A 190 -26.78 -18.13 -38.66
N ASP A 191 -25.80 -17.56 -38.00
CA ASP A 191 -24.84 -18.31 -37.18
C ASP A 191 -24.80 -17.78 -35.77
N GLN A 192 -24.57 -18.66 -34.81
CA GLN A 192 -24.31 -18.29 -33.44
C GLN A 192 -22.80 -18.28 -33.19
N VAL A 193 -22.29 -17.15 -32.77
CA VAL A 193 -20.86 -16.96 -32.48
C VAL A 193 -20.65 -16.70 -31.00
N PHE A 194 -19.53 -17.16 -30.47
CA PHE A 194 -19.19 -17.10 -29.07
C PHE A 194 -17.81 -16.50 -28.87
N CYS A 195 -17.66 -15.84 -27.73
CA CYS A 195 -16.42 -15.41 -27.13
C CYS A 195 -16.33 -16.08 -25.78
N ILE A 196 -15.24 -16.76 -25.48
CA ILE A 196 -15.14 -17.64 -24.33
C ILE A 196 -13.82 -17.38 -23.60
N ILE A 197 -13.89 -17.35 -22.27
CA ILE A 197 -12.71 -17.31 -21.39
C ILE A 197 -12.69 -18.59 -20.59
N HIS A 198 -11.60 -19.33 -20.70
CA HIS A 198 -11.30 -20.49 -19.87
C HIS A 198 -10.27 -20.13 -18.82
N HIS A 199 -10.42 -20.66 -17.61
CA HIS A 199 -9.44 -20.58 -16.54
C HIS A 199 -9.01 -21.98 -16.15
N THR A 200 -7.71 -22.24 -16.12
CA THR A 200 -7.13 -23.53 -15.76
C THR A 200 -6.40 -23.41 -14.44
N VAL A 201 -6.82 -24.18 -13.46
CA VAL A 201 -6.23 -24.30 -12.12
C VAL A 201 -5.86 -25.75 -11.88
N ASN A 202 -4.64 -26.03 -11.45
CA ASN A 202 -4.18 -27.39 -11.17
C ASN A 202 -4.49 -28.38 -12.33
N SER A 203 -4.23 -27.96 -13.56
CA SER A 203 -4.50 -28.72 -14.79
C SER A 203 -5.99 -29.02 -15.07
N THR A 204 -6.90 -28.41 -14.36
CA THR A 204 -8.34 -28.49 -14.61
C THR A 204 -8.82 -27.20 -15.25
N SER A 205 -9.31 -27.28 -16.49
CA SER A 205 -9.87 -26.13 -17.21
C SER A 205 -11.38 -26.05 -17.02
N ALA A 206 -11.87 -24.81 -16.86
CA ALA A 206 -13.28 -24.51 -16.82
C ALA A 206 -13.58 -23.23 -17.60
N THR A 207 -14.75 -23.20 -18.27
CA THR A 207 -15.27 -21.96 -18.84
C THR A 207 -15.74 -21.06 -17.68
N VAL A 208 -15.13 -19.89 -17.57
CA VAL A 208 -15.44 -18.90 -16.51
C VAL A 208 -16.28 -17.73 -17.02
N ALA A 209 -16.24 -17.46 -18.33
CA ALA A 209 -17.13 -16.52 -18.98
C ALA A 209 -17.39 -16.92 -20.42
N ARG A 210 -18.63 -16.73 -20.89
CA ARG A 210 -19.05 -16.98 -22.26
C ARG A 210 -20.06 -15.93 -22.68
N GLY A 211 -19.78 -15.24 -23.77
CA GLY A 211 -20.72 -14.39 -24.47
C GLY A 211 -21.22 -15.08 -25.75
N ALA A 212 -22.41 -14.78 -26.18
CA ALA A 212 -23.01 -15.30 -27.41
C ALA A 212 -23.74 -14.20 -28.18
N ALA A 213 -23.66 -14.25 -29.48
CA ALA A 213 -24.42 -13.38 -30.37
C ALA A 213 -24.84 -14.15 -31.63
N TYR A 214 -25.91 -13.66 -32.28
CA TYR A 214 -26.29 -14.12 -33.59
C TYR A 214 -25.74 -13.21 -34.67
N ARG A 215 -25.11 -13.80 -35.68
CA ARG A 215 -24.67 -13.15 -36.88
C ARG A 215 -25.64 -13.45 -38.03
N GLN A 216 -26.15 -12.43 -38.69
CA GLN A 216 -27.06 -12.58 -39.81
C GLN A 216 -26.34 -12.22 -41.13
N GLY A 217 -26.21 -13.20 -42.02
CA GLY A 217 -25.63 -12.99 -43.33
C GLY A 217 -24.22 -12.37 -43.25
N SER A 218 -23.97 -11.32 -44.04
CA SER A 218 -22.69 -10.60 -44.09
C SER A 218 -22.51 -9.53 -43.01
N SER A 219 -23.43 -9.42 -42.06
CA SER A 219 -23.39 -8.40 -41.01
C SER A 219 -22.21 -8.59 -40.06
N GLU A 220 -21.63 -7.49 -39.61
CA GLU A 220 -20.64 -7.51 -38.52
C GLU A 220 -21.35 -7.69 -37.18
N THR A 221 -20.76 -8.49 -36.31
CA THR A 221 -21.26 -8.75 -34.95
C THR A 221 -20.10 -8.79 -34.01
N SER A 222 -20.24 -8.15 -32.84
CA SER A 222 -19.29 -8.25 -31.74
C SER A 222 -19.94 -8.91 -30.54
N VAL A 223 -19.16 -9.73 -29.86
CA VAL A 223 -19.58 -10.43 -28.63
C VAL A 223 -18.53 -10.32 -27.57
N MET A 224 -18.96 -10.12 -26.33
CA MET A 224 -18.08 -9.98 -25.17
C MET A 224 -18.26 -11.17 -24.22
N ALA A 225 -17.17 -11.60 -23.60
CA ALA A 225 -17.14 -12.49 -22.45
C ALA A 225 -16.53 -11.72 -21.25
N GLY A 226 -17.19 -11.82 -20.13
CA GLY A 226 -16.80 -11.09 -18.92
C GLY A 226 -17.43 -9.69 -18.83
N PRO A 227 -16.95 -8.81 -17.92
CA PRO A 227 -15.79 -9.07 -17.08
C PRO A 227 -15.99 -10.24 -16.11
N VAL A 228 -14.94 -11.00 -15.88
CA VAL A 228 -14.88 -12.04 -14.85
C VAL A 228 -13.76 -11.72 -13.86
N LEU A 229 -14.03 -11.95 -12.58
CA LEU A 229 -13.05 -11.76 -11.50
C LEU A 229 -12.40 -13.11 -11.17
N LEU A 230 -11.09 -13.20 -11.31
CA LEU A 230 -10.30 -14.38 -11.00
C LEU A 230 -9.41 -14.10 -9.78
N ASP A 231 -9.40 -15.02 -8.81
CA ASP A 231 -8.50 -15.02 -7.66
C ASP A 231 -7.31 -15.93 -7.97
N ILE A 232 -6.24 -15.36 -8.48
CA ILE A 232 -5.03 -16.07 -8.91
C ILE A 232 -4.14 -16.30 -7.69
N ARG A 233 -4.12 -17.53 -7.20
CA ARG A 233 -3.33 -17.96 -6.02
C ARG A 233 -2.02 -18.63 -6.39
N ASP A 234 -1.87 -19.02 -7.64
CA ASP A 234 -0.66 -19.61 -8.20
C ASP A 234 -0.41 -19.02 -9.59
N THR A 235 0.81 -18.58 -9.85
CA THR A 235 1.20 -18.03 -11.16
C THR A 235 1.27 -19.10 -12.27
N SER A 236 1.14 -20.37 -11.93
CA SER A 236 0.96 -21.47 -12.89
C SER A 236 -0.47 -21.58 -13.44
N ASP A 237 -1.44 -20.89 -12.80
CA ASP A 237 -2.80 -20.80 -13.35
C ASP A 237 -2.76 -20.11 -14.71
N THR A 238 -3.61 -20.55 -15.62
CA THR A 238 -3.64 -19.99 -16.97
C THR A 238 -5.04 -19.57 -17.40
N VAL A 239 -5.08 -18.57 -18.27
CA VAL A 239 -6.30 -18.16 -18.97
C VAL A 239 -6.12 -18.41 -20.46
N GLN A 240 -7.17 -18.91 -21.11
CA GLN A 240 -7.22 -19.07 -22.55
C GLN A 240 -8.40 -18.26 -23.10
N PHE A 241 -8.18 -17.62 -24.24
CA PHE A 241 -9.18 -16.90 -24.99
C PHE A 241 -9.58 -17.73 -26.21
N GLU A 242 -10.85 -18.09 -26.27
CA GLU A 242 -11.40 -18.94 -27.31
C GLU A 242 -12.57 -18.28 -28.03
N ILE A 243 -12.69 -18.57 -29.29
CA ILE A 243 -13.84 -18.20 -30.11
C ILE A 243 -14.49 -19.49 -30.65
N GLU A 244 -15.80 -19.45 -30.80
CA GLU A 244 -16.58 -20.56 -31.38
C GLU A 244 -17.59 -20.02 -32.38
N SER A 245 -17.73 -20.67 -33.50
CA SER A 245 -18.80 -20.49 -34.49
C SER A 245 -19.56 -21.79 -34.61
N HIS A 246 -20.88 -21.75 -34.43
CA HIS A 246 -21.72 -22.96 -34.39
C HIS A 246 -21.83 -23.60 -35.77
N ASP A 247 -21.89 -22.78 -36.83
CA ASP A 247 -22.04 -23.23 -38.18
C ASP A 247 -20.87 -22.71 -39.06
N ALA A 248 -20.17 -23.59 -39.75
CA ALA A 248 -19.02 -23.26 -40.57
C ALA A 248 -19.39 -22.58 -41.91
N TYR A 249 -19.98 -21.38 -41.82
CA TYR A 249 -20.36 -20.61 -43.02
C TYR A 249 -19.22 -19.70 -43.59
N GLY A 250 -17.99 -19.94 -43.19
CA GLY A 250 -16.84 -19.26 -43.77
C GLY A 250 -16.73 -17.79 -43.46
N GLY A 251 -16.95 -17.42 -42.23
CA GLY A 251 -16.78 -16.07 -41.75
C GLY A 251 -15.36 -15.73 -41.32
N VAL A 252 -15.17 -14.53 -40.85
CA VAL A 252 -13.89 -13.96 -40.45
C VAL A 252 -13.99 -13.43 -39.05
N VAL A 253 -13.01 -13.79 -38.21
CA VAL A 253 -12.74 -13.09 -36.94
C VAL A 253 -11.90 -11.87 -37.26
N LYS A 254 -12.37 -10.70 -36.89
CA LYS A 254 -11.73 -9.42 -37.22
C LYS A 254 -10.52 -9.17 -36.35
N GLY A 255 -9.40 -8.90 -36.99
CA GLY A 255 -8.17 -8.47 -36.35
C GLY A 255 -7.60 -7.22 -37.02
N ASN A 256 -6.95 -6.37 -36.27
CA ASN A 256 -6.27 -5.18 -36.79
C ASN A 256 -5.16 -4.75 -35.82
N ALA A 257 -4.01 -4.37 -36.34
CA ALA A 257 -2.87 -3.97 -35.52
C ALA A 257 -3.06 -2.63 -34.80
N THR A 258 -4.02 -1.80 -35.24
CA THR A 258 -4.24 -0.43 -34.72
C THR A 258 -5.64 -0.21 -34.14
N ILE A 259 -6.59 -1.10 -34.40
CA ILE A 259 -7.97 -1.02 -33.93
C ILE A 259 -8.31 -2.28 -33.14
N LEU A 260 -8.86 -2.10 -31.94
CA LEU A 260 -9.30 -3.22 -31.09
C LEU A 260 -10.64 -3.77 -31.60
N TYR A 261 -10.61 -4.82 -32.40
CA TYR A 261 -11.78 -5.60 -32.79
C TYR A 261 -11.94 -6.85 -31.92
N THR A 262 -10.91 -7.71 -31.89
CA THR A 262 -10.88 -8.94 -31.12
C THR A 262 -9.71 -8.87 -30.17
N PHE A 263 -10.01 -8.95 -28.87
CA PHE A 263 -8.99 -8.77 -27.81
C PHE A 263 -9.36 -9.48 -26.52
N ILE A 264 -8.35 -9.72 -25.69
CA ILE A 264 -8.49 -10.03 -24.28
C ILE A 264 -7.67 -9.03 -23.46
N ALA A 265 -8.25 -8.57 -22.35
CA ALA A 265 -7.61 -7.63 -21.44
C ALA A 265 -7.59 -8.17 -20.02
N PHE A 266 -6.49 -7.91 -19.33
CA PHE A 266 -6.22 -8.32 -17.96
C PHE A 266 -5.92 -7.08 -17.11
N LYS A 267 -6.54 -7.00 -15.94
CA LYS A 267 -6.38 -5.89 -15.02
C LYS A 267 -6.29 -6.42 -13.58
N LYS A 268 -5.14 -6.25 -12.95
CA LYS A 268 -5.01 -6.58 -11.52
C LYS A 268 -5.70 -5.50 -10.69
N ILE A 269 -6.62 -5.89 -9.82
CA ILE A 269 -7.44 -4.99 -9.00
C ILE A 269 -7.14 -5.10 -7.51
N GLY A 270 -6.34 -6.07 -7.10
CA GLY A 270 -5.97 -6.27 -5.70
C GLY A 270 -5.08 -7.49 -5.49
N ASP A 271 -4.63 -7.67 -4.27
CA ASP A 271 -3.90 -8.86 -3.84
C ASP A 271 -4.87 -9.95 -3.36
N THR A 272 -4.39 -11.19 -3.26
CA THR A 272 -5.15 -12.37 -2.78
C THR A 272 -5.37 -12.31 -1.28
#